data_cecb4a639e27f4aa62850666eea8da9f
#
_entry.id   cecb4a639e27f4aa62850666eea8da9f
#
_cell.length_a   1.000
_cell.length_b   1.000
_cell.length_c   1.000
_cell.angle_alpha   90.00
_cell.angle_beta   90.00
_cell.angle_gamma   90.00
#
_symmetry.space_group_name_H-M   'P 1'
#
loop_
_entity.id
_entity.type
_entity.pdbx_description
1 polymer ?
#
loop_
_entity_poly.entity_id
_entity_poly.type
_entity_poly.pdbx_seq_one_letter_code
_entity_poly.pdbx_strand_id
1 'polypeptide(L)'
;MQVSFACTEHNLKSRSEDRLCGLRTAGGGSSQGGNGNYNTQGSAKSREQSGSRPVPQGHAHMKEAIGRGGRDTERSADYLGLSVSLSPQMAENLMTIAYEAGVNLFDTAEVYASGRAEITLGNIVKKKRWRRSSYVVTTKIYWGGQAETERGLSRKHIIEGLRGSLSRLQLDYVDIVFANRNDVNSPMEEIVRAMTFVINQGMAMYWGTSRWSAMEIMEAYSVARQFNLIPPVCEQAEYHYFQRDKVEVQLPELYHKIGVGAMTWSPLACGLITGKYSEGVPDISRANMKGYQWLKERVNSEEGRNQLAKIKELHLMADRLGCTAAQLAIAWCLRSEGVSSVLMGVSNTDQLVENLGALRLISQMTPQTVAEIDSLLGNKPHSKKESRA
;
A
#
# COMPACT_ATOMS: atom_id res chain seq x y z
N MET A 1 -4.70 14.18 7.17
CA MET A 1 -3.61 13.74 6.29
C MET A 1 -3.18 12.37 6.74
N GLN A 2 -3.26 11.38 5.90
CA GLN A 2 -2.72 10.06 6.21
C GLN A 2 -1.41 9.94 5.46
N VAL A 3 -0.30 10.12 6.14
CA VAL A 3 1.02 9.72 5.65
C VAL A 3 1.20 8.32 6.15
N SER A 4 1.21 7.37 5.25
CA SER A 4 1.45 5.98 5.58
C SER A 4 2.92 5.69 5.36
N PHE A 5 3.55 5.11 6.35
CA PHE A 5 4.95 4.71 6.33
C PHE A 5 5.02 3.20 6.16
N ALA A 6 5.97 2.74 5.38
CA ALA A 6 6.18 1.32 5.21
C ALA A 6 7.47 0.89 5.88
N CYS A 7 7.37 -0.20 6.60
CA CYS A 7 8.49 -0.88 7.18
C CYS A 7 8.73 -2.19 6.42
N THR A 8 9.94 -2.41 5.91
CA THR A 8 10.31 -3.61 5.18
C THR A 8 11.48 -4.32 5.88
N GLU A 9 11.43 -5.63 5.94
CA GLU A 9 12.47 -6.47 6.56
C GLU A 9 13.84 -6.31 5.87
N HIS A 10 13.85 -6.03 4.56
CA HIS A 10 15.08 -5.87 3.78
C HIS A 10 15.97 -4.69 4.20
N ASN A 11 15.38 -3.63 4.75
CA ASN A 11 16.14 -2.47 5.22
C ASN A 11 16.89 -2.69 6.54
N LEU A 12 16.55 -3.76 7.28
CA LEU A 12 17.20 -4.08 8.56
C LEU A 12 18.50 -4.87 8.38
N LYS A 13 18.56 -5.77 7.39
CA LYS A 13 19.76 -6.59 7.14
C LYS A 13 20.93 -5.75 6.60
N SER A 14 20.68 -4.82 5.67
CA SER A 14 21.74 -3.99 5.10
C SER A 14 22.39 -3.01 6.10
N ARG A 15 21.62 -2.47 7.06
CA ARG A 15 22.15 -1.51 8.04
C ARG A 15 22.81 -2.15 9.26
N SER A 16 22.47 -3.38 9.61
CA SER A 16 23.18 -4.13 10.66
C SER A 16 24.57 -4.59 10.19
N GLU A 17 24.73 -4.90 8.91
CA GLU A 17 26.02 -5.25 8.31
C GLU A 17 26.94 -4.03 8.14
N ASP A 18 26.41 -2.86 7.74
CA ASP A 18 27.19 -1.63 7.59
C ASP A 18 27.72 -1.07 8.93
N ARG A 19 27.01 -1.29 10.05
CA ARG A 19 27.51 -0.90 11.39
C ARG A 19 28.57 -1.84 11.95
N LEU A 20 28.64 -3.09 11.49
CA LEU A 20 29.69 -4.05 11.86
C LEU A 20 30.92 -3.95 10.95
N CYS A 21 30.78 -3.43 9.73
CA CYS A 21 31.89 -3.24 8.79
C CYS A 21 32.70 -1.96 9.05
N GLY A 22 32.14 -0.96 9.75
CA GLY A 22 32.80 0.32 10.07
C GLY A 22 33.89 0.25 11.15
N LEU A 23 34.18 -0.91 11.75
CA LEU A 23 35.15 -1.09 12.83
C LEU A 23 36.41 -1.91 12.48
N ARG A 24 36.59 -2.29 11.21
CA ARG A 24 37.82 -2.94 10.74
C ARG A 24 38.17 -2.44 9.34
N THR A 25 39.13 -1.57 9.21
CA THR A 25 40.29 -1.61 8.33
C THR A 25 40.87 -0.21 8.12
N ALA A 26 41.85 0.10 8.93
CA ALA A 26 43.02 0.89 8.51
C ALA A 26 44.08 -0.13 8.12
N GLY A 27 44.52 -0.14 6.87
CA GLY A 27 45.63 -1.00 6.45
C GLY A 27 45.62 -1.38 4.95
N GLY A 28 46.25 -0.57 4.13
CA GLY A 28 47.23 -0.84 3.09
C GLY A 28 46.91 -1.73 1.90
N GLY A 29 47.25 -1.22 0.70
CA GLY A 29 47.69 -2.10 -0.41
C GLY A 29 47.19 -1.74 -1.79
N SER A 30 48.04 -1.11 -2.56
CA SER A 30 48.00 -0.78 -4.00
C SER A 30 47.98 -2.01 -4.93
N SER A 31 47.33 -1.94 -6.11
CA SER A 31 47.95 -2.15 -7.45
C SER A 31 46.93 -2.31 -8.56
N GLN A 32 47.04 -1.50 -9.62
CA GLN A 32 47.14 -1.76 -11.07
C GLN A 32 46.18 -2.82 -11.65
N GLY A 33 45.31 -2.50 -12.65
CA GLY A 33 45.69 -2.19 -14.03
C GLY A 33 44.85 -3.11 -14.92
N GLY A 34 44.29 -2.63 -16.05
CA GLY A 34 43.75 -3.49 -17.12
C GLY A 34 42.70 -2.83 -18.01
N ASN A 35 43.17 -2.19 -19.07
CA ASN A 35 42.42 -1.76 -20.24
C ASN A 35 41.83 -2.93 -21.05
N GLY A 36 40.65 -2.72 -21.65
CA GLY A 36 40.10 -3.61 -22.66
C GLY A 36 38.98 -2.94 -23.45
N ASN A 37 39.38 -2.20 -24.49
CA ASN A 37 38.51 -1.72 -25.58
C ASN A 37 38.04 -2.88 -26.44
N TYR A 38 36.76 -2.94 -26.81
CA TYR A 38 36.32 -3.53 -28.09
C TYR A 38 35.19 -2.71 -28.70
N ASN A 39 35.53 -2.11 -29.81
CA ASN A 39 34.71 -1.49 -30.84
C ASN A 39 34.27 -2.57 -31.83
N THR A 40 33.00 -2.66 -32.23
CA THR A 40 32.63 -3.12 -33.56
C THR A 40 31.32 -2.48 -34.01
N GLN A 41 31.46 -1.77 -35.11
CA GLN A 41 30.42 -1.27 -36.01
C GLN A 41 29.78 -2.42 -36.80
N GLY A 42 28.50 -2.28 -37.13
CA GLY A 42 27.83 -3.13 -38.10
C GLY A 42 26.51 -2.52 -38.56
N SER A 43 26.55 -1.93 -39.75
CA SER A 43 25.48 -1.22 -40.45
C SER A 43 24.55 -2.13 -41.26
N ALA A 44 23.37 -1.59 -41.60
CA ALA A 44 22.53 -1.76 -42.79
C ALA A 44 21.37 -2.78 -42.70
N LYS A 45 20.18 -2.50 -43.04
CA LYS A 45 19.51 -1.94 -44.19
C LYS A 45 17.98 -2.07 -44.04
N SER A 46 17.32 -1.06 -44.48
CA SER A 46 15.89 -0.89 -44.74
C SER A 46 15.22 -2.00 -45.56
N ARG A 47 13.96 -2.32 -45.22
CA ARG A 47 12.95 -2.71 -46.21
C ARG A 47 11.57 -2.32 -45.75
N GLU A 48 11.01 -1.31 -46.42
CA GLU A 48 9.58 -0.99 -46.43
C GLU A 48 8.80 -2.13 -47.08
N GLN A 49 7.67 -2.49 -46.50
CA GLN A 49 6.52 -2.97 -47.26
C GLN A 49 5.22 -2.56 -46.59
N SER A 50 4.48 -1.74 -47.29
CA SER A 50 3.13 -1.28 -47.06
C SER A 50 2.12 -2.43 -47.16
N GLY A 51 1.18 -2.47 -46.21
CA GLY A 51 0.03 -3.37 -46.25
C GLY A 51 -1.08 -2.82 -45.40
N SER A 52 -1.89 -1.94 -45.97
CA SER A 52 -3.14 -1.45 -45.38
C SER A 52 -4.19 -2.55 -45.30
N ARG A 53 -4.75 -2.79 -44.10
CA ARG A 53 -6.04 -3.51 -43.94
C ARG A 53 -6.99 -2.68 -43.07
N PRO A 54 -8.30 -2.74 -43.35
CA PRO A 54 -9.25 -1.74 -42.94
C PRO A 54 -9.72 -1.91 -41.49
N VAL A 55 -10.02 -0.75 -40.87
CA VAL A 55 -10.67 -0.59 -39.56
C VAL A 55 -12.16 -0.95 -39.67
N PRO A 56 -12.74 -1.78 -38.79
CA PRO A 56 -14.18 -1.87 -38.65
C PRO A 56 -14.68 -0.69 -37.84
N GLN A 57 -15.54 0.10 -38.42
CA GLN A 57 -16.41 1.06 -37.75
C GLN A 57 -17.45 0.31 -36.94
N GLY A 58 -17.52 0.59 -35.64
CA GLY A 58 -18.59 0.18 -34.73
C GLY A 58 -19.10 1.38 -33.97
N HIS A 59 -19.94 2.19 -34.62
CA HIS A 59 -20.82 3.13 -33.93
C HIS A 59 -22.08 2.43 -33.50
N ALA A 60 -22.62 2.91 -32.37
CA ALA A 60 -23.91 2.66 -31.78
C ALA A 60 -23.94 1.64 -30.63
N HIS A 61 -23.92 2.19 -29.40
CA HIS A 61 -24.95 1.99 -28.38
C HIS A 61 -24.58 2.82 -27.14
N MET A 62 -24.79 4.11 -27.27
CA MET A 62 -24.76 5.04 -26.15
C MET A 62 -26.19 5.61 -26.02
N LYS A 63 -27.05 4.88 -25.30
CA LYS A 63 -28.31 5.36 -24.70
C LYS A 63 -29.05 4.14 -24.15
N GLU A 64 -28.99 3.99 -22.82
CA GLU A 64 -29.98 3.39 -21.93
C GLU A 64 -29.30 2.72 -20.74
N ALA A 65 -29.00 3.49 -19.73
CA ALA A 65 -28.92 3.03 -18.34
C ALA A 65 -28.98 4.24 -17.40
N ILE A 66 -30.01 5.06 -17.54
CA ILE A 66 -30.47 5.93 -16.45
C ILE A 66 -31.52 5.13 -15.69
N GLY A 67 -31.19 4.70 -14.49
CA GLY A 67 -32.18 4.20 -13.57
C GLY A 67 -31.73 3.07 -12.67
N ARG A 68 -31.58 3.39 -11.39
CA ARG A 68 -31.53 2.54 -10.20
C ARG A 68 -30.14 2.08 -9.75
N GLY A 69 -29.58 2.87 -8.83
CA GLY A 69 -28.37 2.53 -8.07
C GLY A 69 -28.07 3.52 -6.95
N GLY A 70 -29.11 4.13 -6.39
CA GLY A 70 -28.92 5.07 -5.27
C GLY A 70 -28.98 4.35 -3.91
N ARG A 71 -27.92 3.67 -3.47
CA ARG A 71 -27.69 3.32 -2.04
C ARG A 71 -26.24 2.97 -1.68
N ASP A 72 -25.35 2.77 -2.64
CA ASP A 72 -23.95 2.44 -2.34
C ASP A 72 -22.99 3.63 -2.42
N THR A 73 -23.43 4.76 -2.95
CA THR A 73 -22.61 5.97 -3.12
C THR A 73 -22.39 6.73 -1.81
N GLU A 74 -23.29 6.64 -0.85
CA GLU A 74 -23.14 7.33 0.45
C GLU A 74 -22.08 6.64 1.35
N ARG A 75 -21.99 5.30 1.33
CA ARG A 75 -20.97 4.56 2.12
C ARG A 75 -19.54 4.73 1.61
N SER A 76 -19.36 5.06 0.33
CA SER A 76 -18.02 5.25 -0.25
C SER A 76 -17.43 6.61 0.05
N ALA A 77 -18.25 7.64 0.22
CA ALA A 77 -17.80 8.98 0.59
C ALA A 77 -17.30 9.06 2.04
N ASP A 78 -17.86 8.22 2.93
CA ASP A 78 -17.52 8.20 4.35
C ASP A 78 -16.14 7.58 4.63
N TYR A 79 -15.62 6.71 3.75
CA TYR A 79 -14.23 6.20 3.83
C TYR A 79 -13.18 7.22 3.37
N LEU A 80 -13.58 8.25 2.67
CA LEU A 80 -12.74 9.38 2.23
C LEU A 80 -12.45 10.38 3.37
N GLY A 81 -12.69 9.95 4.58
CA GLY A 81 -12.73 10.66 5.81
C GLY A 81 -11.63 11.66 6.02
N LEU A 82 -12.03 12.64 6.55
CA LEU A 82 -11.44 13.58 7.48
C LEU A 82 -10.48 12.86 8.46
N SER A 83 -9.29 12.51 7.98
CA SER A 83 -8.17 12.29 8.90
C SER A 83 -7.99 13.61 9.67
N VAL A 84 -7.66 13.49 10.95
CA VAL A 84 -7.18 14.64 11.73
C VAL A 84 -6.24 15.44 10.82
N SER A 85 -6.57 16.68 10.52
CA SER A 85 -5.74 17.51 9.68
C SER A 85 -4.46 17.80 10.46
N LEU A 86 -3.42 17.00 10.17
CA LEU A 86 -2.09 17.31 10.69
C LEU A 86 -1.68 18.67 10.16
N SER A 87 -1.12 19.50 11.02
CA SER A 87 -0.48 20.73 10.55
C SER A 87 0.66 20.37 9.59
N PRO A 88 0.98 21.20 8.59
CA PRO A 88 2.11 20.94 7.70
C PRO A 88 3.43 20.70 8.46
N GLN A 89 3.63 21.40 9.57
CA GLN A 89 4.81 21.22 10.42
C GLN A 89 4.84 19.85 11.09
N MET A 90 3.71 19.36 11.61
CA MET A 90 3.63 18.03 12.20
C MET A 90 3.89 16.95 11.14
N ALA A 91 3.33 17.10 9.95
CA ALA A 91 3.56 16.18 8.84
C ALA A 91 5.04 16.12 8.44
N GLU A 92 5.70 17.28 8.37
CA GLU A 92 7.14 17.37 8.09
C GLU A 92 7.97 16.67 9.19
N ASN A 93 7.64 16.90 10.45
CA ASN A 93 8.35 16.26 11.58
C ASN A 93 8.19 14.75 11.53
N LEU A 94 6.97 14.24 11.33
CA LEU A 94 6.70 12.81 11.22
C LEU A 94 7.46 12.16 10.05
N MET A 95 7.44 12.78 8.88
CA MET A 95 8.17 12.25 7.72
C MET A 95 9.68 12.27 7.95
N THR A 96 10.20 13.30 8.61
CA THR A 96 11.63 13.41 8.91
C THR A 96 12.07 12.31 9.87
N ILE A 97 11.37 12.13 10.99
CA ILE A 97 11.65 11.06 11.95
C ILE A 97 11.57 9.69 11.29
N ALA A 98 10.52 9.45 10.50
CA ALA A 98 10.35 8.19 9.79
C ALA A 98 11.52 7.90 8.84
N TYR A 99 11.91 8.88 8.02
CA TYR A 99 13.02 8.73 7.06
C TYR A 99 14.35 8.49 7.76
N GLU A 100 14.66 9.26 8.81
CA GLU A 100 15.87 9.11 9.62
C GLU A 100 15.91 7.75 10.34
N ALA A 101 14.75 7.21 10.74
CA ALA A 101 14.63 5.86 11.30
C ALA A 101 14.74 4.73 10.26
N GLY A 102 14.83 5.06 8.96
CA GLY A 102 15.01 4.09 7.88
C GLY A 102 13.75 3.75 7.10
N VAL A 103 12.61 4.35 7.43
CA VAL A 103 11.40 4.25 6.60
C VAL A 103 11.65 4.96 5.27
N ASN A 104 11.39 4.27 4.18
CA ASN A 104 11.67 4.79 2.84
C ASN A 104 10.48 4.70 1.88
N LEU A 105 9.28 4.32 2.34
CA LEU A 105 8.08 4.29 1.52
C LEU A 105 7.03 5.24 2.09
N PHE A 106 6.50 6.11 1.23
CA PHE A 106 5.48 7.10 1.53
C PHE A 106 4.28 6.89 0.61
N ASP A 107 3.13 6.55 1.20
CA ASP A 107 1.90 6.23 0.49
C ASP A 107 0.89 7.37 0.59
N THR A 108 0.27 7.72 -0.54
CA THR A 108 -0.80 8.71 -0.63
C THR A 108 -1.90 8.28 -1.60
N ALA A 109 -2.83 9.16 -1.93
CA ALA A 109 -3.85 8.97 -2.96
C ALA A 109 -4.40 10.31 -3.42
N GLU A 110 -4.86 10.40 -4.68
CA GLU A 110 -5.51 11.59 -5.22
C GLU A 110 -6.68 12.10 -4.37
N VAL A 111 -7.38 11.17 -3.72
CA VAL A 111 -8.56 11.46 -2.90
C VAL A 111 -8.22 11.94 -1.50
N TYR A 112 -7.04 11.67 -0.97
CA TYR A 112 -6.72 11.99 0.42
C TYR A 112 -6.71 13.50 0.68
N ALA A 113 -7.67 13.93 1.53
CA ALA A 113 -7.94 15.35 1.79
C ALA A 113 -8.14 16.17 0.49
N SER A 114 -8.77 15.57 -0.52
CA SER A 114 -9.01 16.19 -1.84
C SER A 114 -7.71 16.67 -2.51
N GLY A 115 -6.69 15.83 -2.55
CA GLY A 115 -5.38 16.09 -3.14
C GLY A 115 -4.38 16.83 -2.24
N ARG A 116 -4.82 17.40 -1.10
CA ARG A 116 -3.92 18.12 -0.19
C ARG A 116 -2.84 17.25 0.44
N ALA A 117 -3.10 15.94 0.59
CA ALA A 117 -2.08 15.03 1.10
C ALA A 117 -0.89 14.91 0.13
N GLU A 118 -1.15 14.83 -1.17
CA GLU A 118 -0.10 14.81 -2.19
C GLU A 118 0.68 16.14 -2.24
N ILE A 119 -0.01 17.28 -2.15
CA ILE A 119 0.64 18.61 -2.09
C ILE A 119 1.57 18.70 -0.87
N THR A 120 1.12 18.24 0.29
CA THR A 120 1.93 18.28 1.52
C THR A 120 3.14 17.36 1.40
N LEU A 121 2.96 16.15 0.91
CA LEU A 121 4.05 15.20 0.67
C LEU A 121 5.09 15.80 -0.31
N GLY A 122 4.63 16.33 -1.43
CA GLY A 122 5.48 16.97 -2.44
C GLY A 122 6.29 18.15 -1.87
N ASN A 123 5.64 19.03 -1.11
CA ASN A 123 6.31 20.16 -0.47
C ASN A 123 7.41 19.71 0.52
N ILE A 124 7.14 18.64 1.28
CA ILE A 124 8.11 18.12 2.26
C ILE A 124 9.31 17.50 1.55
N VAL A 125 9.10 16.60 0.58
CA VAL A 125 10.24 15.95 -0.12
C VAL A 125 11.07 16.96 -0.88
N LYS A 126 10.47 18.00 -1.48
CA LYS A 126 11.15 19.11 -2.14
C LYS A 126 11.98 19.93 -1.14
N LYS A 127 11.41 20.27 0.01
CA LYS A 127 12.09 21.04 1.07
C LYS A 127 13.26 20.27 1.65
N LYS A 128 13.08 18.95 1.91
CA LYS A 128 14.10 18.08 2.52
C LYS A 128 15.24 17.73 1.56
N ARG A 129 15.06 17.87 0.27
CA ARG A 129 16.04 17.54 -0.77
C ARG A 129 16.63 16.12 -0.63
N TRP A 130 15.82 15.18 -0.14
CA TRP A 130 16.23 13.79 -0.09
C TRP A 130 16.51 13.27 -1.49
N ARG A 131 17.55 12.45 -1.62
CA ARG A 131 17.89 11.86 -2.92
C ARG A 131 16.72 11.01 -3.41
N ARG A 132 16.20 11.30 -4.62
CA ARG A 132 14.99 10.64 -5.16
C ARG A 132 15.08 9.11 -5.12
N SER A 133 16.25 8.53 -5.37
CA SER A 133 16.48 7.08 -5.32
C SER A 133 16.51 6.46 -3.92
N SER A 134 16.42 7.26 -2.86
CA SER A 134 16.45 6.78 -1.47
C SER A 134 15.06 6.52 -0.87
N TYR A 135 13.99 6.83 -1.60
CA TYR A 135 12.61 6.64 -1.13
C TYR A 135 11.68 6.24 -2.26
N VAL A 136 10.60 5.60 -1.88
CA VAL A 136 9.50 5.13 -2.73
C VAL A 136 8.27 5.99 -2.44
N VAL A 137 7.63 6.52 -3.49
CA VAL A 137 6.35 7.24 -3.39
C VAL A 137 5.29 6.47 -4.14
N THR A 138 4.15 6.26 -3.49
CA THR A 138 3.00 5.60 -4.11
C THR A 138 1.77 6.49 -4.06
N THR A 139 0.93 6.43 -5.08
CA THR A 139 -0.37 7.09 -5.10
C THR A 139 -1.44 6.17 -5.69
N LYS A 140 -2.71 6.53 -5.53
CA LYS A 140 -3.85 5.72 -5.94
C LYS A 140 -4.80 6.53 -6.79
N ILE A 141 -5.29 5.92 -7.87
CA ILE A 141 -6.25 6.50 -8.79
C ILE A 141 -7.57 5.76 -8.71
N TYR A 142 -8.65 6.47 -8.49
CA TYR A 142 -10.05 6.06 -8.60
C TYR A 142 -11.03 7.20 -8.26
N TRP A 143 -10.76 8.02 -7.24
CA TRP A 143 -11.68 9.01 -6.65
C TRP A 143 -11.16 10.43 -6.83
N GLY A 144 -10.93 10.85 -8.08
CA GLY A 144 -10.26 12.12 -8.38
C GLY A 144 -11.12 13.36 -8.10
N GLY A 145 -12.39 13.35 -8.50
CA GLY A 145 -13.24 14.52 -8.40
C GLY A 145 -14.73 14.21 -8.26
N GLN A 146 -15.57 15.20 -8.56
CA GLN A 146 -17.02 15.08 -8.44
C GLN A 146 -17.69 14.57 -9.73
N ALA A 147 -17.12 14.89 -10.89
CA ALA A 147 -17.65 14.44 -12.17
C ALA A 147 -17.43 12.93 -12.37
N GLU A 148 -18.32 12.28 -13.10
CA GLU A 148 -18.21 10.86 -13.42
C GLU A 148 -16.91 10.53 -14.19
N THR A 149 -16.47 11.44 -15.07
CA THR A 149 -15.22 11.31 -15.83
C THR A 149 -13.95 11.47 -14.98
N GLU A 150 -14.08 11.94 -13.74
CA GLU A 150 -13.01 12.09 -12.76
C GLU A 150 -12.97 10.92 -11.77
N ARG A 151 -13.69 9.83 -12.05
CA ARG A 151 -13.78 8.63 -11.20
C ARG A 151 -13.58 7.36 -12.01
N GLY A 152 -13.26 6.28 -11.31
CA GLY A 152 -13.10 4.96 -11.88
C GLY A 152 -11.72 4.74 -12.51
N LEU A 153 -11.63 3.74 -13.39
CA LEU A 153 -10.39 3.29 -13.99
C LEU A 153 -10.42 3.34 -15.52
N SER A 154 -11.22 4.24 -16.09
CA SER A 154 -11.12 4.50 -17.52
C SER A 154 -9.73 4.95 -17.91
N ARG A 155 -9.31 4.66 -19.14
CA ARG A 155 -8.02 5.14 -19.67
C ARG A 155 -7.85 6.65 -19.48
N LYS A 156 -8.91 7.42 -19.69
CA LYS A 156 -8.91 8.87 -19.51
C LYS A 156 -8.55 9.22 -18.07
N HIS A 157 -9.29 8.69 -17.10
CA HIS A 157 -9.07 9.02 -15.69
C HIS A 157 -7.72 8.53 -15.15
N ILE A 158 -7.27 7.34 -15.55
CA ILE A 158 -5.94 6.85 -15.14
C ILE A 158 -4.84 7.83 -15.57
N ILE A 159 -4.87 8.28 -16.83
CA ILE A 159 -3.82 9.15 -17.36
C ILE A 159 -3.91 10.57 -16.78
N GLU A 160 -5.10 11.16 -16.77
CA GLU A 160 -5.30 12.52 -16.27
C GLU A 160 -5.16 12.60 -14.74
N GLY A 161 -5.71 11.62 -14.02
CA GLY A 161 -5.58 11.49 -12.56
C GLY A 161 -4.13 11.38 -12.12
N LEU A 162 -3.33 10.53 -12.79
CA LEU A 162 -1.91 10.39 -12.45
C LEU A 162 -1.12 11.67 -12.80
N ARG A 163 -1.41 12.35 -13.91
CA ARG A 163 -0.80 13.65 -14.21
C ARG A 163 -1.12 14.68 -13.13
N GLY A 164 -2.37 14.72 -12.67
CA GLY A 164 -2.79 15.56 -11.55
C GLY A 164 -2.05 15.25 -10.26
N SER A 165 -1.90 13.95 -9.93
CA SER A 165 -1.13 13.49 -8.76
C SER A 165 0.34 13.91 -8.86
N LEU A 166 1.00 13.71 -9.99
CA LEU A 166 2.39 14.13 -10.21
C LEU A 166 2.57 15.65 -10.04
N SER A 167 1.64 16.44 -10.58
CA SER A 167 1.64 17.90 -10.40
C SER A 167 1.53 18.28 -8.92
N ARG A 168 0.61 17.67 -8.16
CA ARG A 168 0.44 17.92 -6.72
C ARG A 168 1.66 17.46 -5.90
N LEU A 169 2.23 16.31 -6.24
CA LEU A 169 3.44 15.77 -5.63
C LEU A 169 4.71 16.53 -6.03
N GLN A 170 4.69 17.32 -7.10
CA GLN A 170 5.86 17.99 -7.68
C GLN A 170 6.98 17.00 -8.03
N LEU A 171 6.62 15.83 -8.55
CA LEU A 171 7.51 14.75 -8.95
C LEU A 171 7.32 14.44 -10.43
N ASP A 172 8.40 13.99 -11.08
CA ASP A 172 8.35 13.54 -12.48
C ASP A 172 7.70 12.16 -12.59
N TYR A 173 7.83 11.33 -11.55
CA TYR A 173 7.24 10.00 -11.48
C TYR A 173 6.92 9.57 -10.05
N VAL A 174 5.98 8.64 -9.92
CA VAL A 174 5.78 7.81 -8.72
C VAL A 174 6.39 6.43 -8.93
N ASP A 175 6.78 5.78 -7.84
CA ASP A 175 7.33 4.42 -7.95
C ASP A 175 6.23 3.39 -8.21
N ILE A 176 5.09 3.51 -7.55
CA ILE A 176 3.94 2.64 -7.78
C ILE A 176 2.66 3.48 -7.88
N VAL A 177 1.89 3.28 -8.94
CA VAL A 177 0.51 3.78 -9.05
C VAL A 177 -0.46 2.64 -8.79
N PHE A 178 -1.43 2.84 -7.90
CA PHE A 178 -2.44 1.84 -7.56
C PHE A 178 -3.78 2.11 -8.24
N ALA A 179 -4.37 1.05 -8.83
CA ALA A 179 -5.79 0.99 -9.11
C ALA A 179 -6.54 0.73 -7.80
N ASN A 180 -7.21 1.74 -7.24
CA ASN A 180 -7.70 1.71 -5.85
C ASN A 180 -8.97 0.86 -5.64
N ARG A 181 -9.68 0.49 -6.66
CA ARG A 181 -10.78 -0.49 -6.65
C ARG A 181 -10.88 -1.10 -8.03
N ASN A 182 -11.50 -2.25 -8.13
CA ASN A 182 -11.93 -2.69 -9.45
C ASN A 182 -13.09 -1.80 -9.93
N ASP A 183 -13.10 -1.50 -11.21
CA ASP A 183 -14.13 -0.69 -11.85
C ASP A 183 -14.92 -1.53 -12.84
N VAL A 184 -16.14 -1.90 -12.45
CA VAL A 184 -17.03 -2.72 -13.29
C VAL A 184 -17.46 -2.03 -14.59
N ASN A 185 -17.26 -0.72 -14.68
CA ASN A 185 -17.58 0.07 -15.87
C ASN A 185 -16.42 0.16 -16.87
N SER A 186 -15.22 -0.28 -16.47
CA SER A 186 -14.03 -0.25 -17.30
C SER A 186 -13.58 -1.68 -17.58
N PRO A 187 -13.47 -2.12 -18.86
CA PRO A 187 -12.94 -3.43 -19.19
C PRO A 187 -11.52 -3.64 -18.64
N MET A 188 -11.23 -4.84 -18.15
CA MET A 188 -9.90 -5.16 -17.58
C MET A 188 -8.76 -4.85 -18.56
N GLU A 189 -8.97 -5.13 -19.86
CA GLU A 189 -7.96 -4.83 -20.90
C GLU A 189 -7.68 -3.33 -20.99
N GLU A 190 -8.69 -2.46 -20.88
CA GLU A 190 -8.49 -1.01 -20.91
C GLU A 190 -7.66 -0.55 -19.71
N ILE A 191 -7.95 -1.07 -18.51
CA ILE A 191 -7.20 -0.76 -17.30
C ILE A 191 -5.73 -1.16 -17.45
N VAL A 192 -5.44 -2.40 -17.85
CA VAL A 192 -4.08 -2.92 -17.98
C VAL A 192 -3.30 -2.17 -19.08
N ARG A 193 -3.96 -1.83 -20.20
CA ARG A 193 -3.34 -1.02 -21.28
C ARG A 193 -3.06 0.40 -20.79
N ALA A 194 -3.93 1.01 -20.01
CA ALA A 194 -3.73 2.35 -19.47
C ALA A 194 -2.58 2.37 -18.44
N MET A 195 -2.49 1.38 -17.55
CA MET A 195 -1.40 1.24 -16.59
C MET A 195 -0.05 1.00 -17.30
N THR A 196 -0.03 0.13 -18.31
CA THR A 196 1.16 -0.06 -19.16
C THR A 196 1.57 1.23 -19.86
N PHE A 197 0.60 2.00 -20.36
CA PHE A 197 0.88 3.28 -21.02
C PHE A 197 1.56 4.27 -20.09
N VAL A 198 1.04 4.49 -18.87
CA VAL A 198 1.63 5.47 -17.95
C VAL A 198 3.03 5.05 -17.49
N ILE A 199 3.31 3.74 -17.38
CA ILE A 199 4.67 3.23 -17.13
C ILE A 199 5.59 3.51 -18.32
N ASN A 200 5.17 3.21 -19.53
CA ASN A 200 5.96 3.45 -20.74
C ASN A 200 6.22 4.96 -20.98
N GLN A 201 5.36 5.83 -20.47
CA GLN A 201 5.56 7.28 -20.47
C GLN A 201 6.48 7.78 -19.35
N GLY A 202 6.97 6.89 -18.48
CA GLY A 202 7.84 7.25 -17.36
C GLY A 202 7.12 7.95 -16.20
N MET A 203 5.78 7.91 -16.15
CA MET A 203 4.97 8.53 -15.09
C MET A 203 4.92 7.67 -13.83
N ALA A 204 5.11 6.36 -13.96
CA ALA A 204 5.23 5.40 -12.87
C ALA A 204 6.25 4.32 -13.24
N MET A 205 6.88 3.69 -12.24
CA MET A 205 7.80 2.56 -12.45
C MET A 205 7.05 1.23 -12.46
N TYR A 206 6.06 1.10 -11.61
CA TYR A 206 5.23 -0.09 -11.45
C TYR A 206 3.77 0.32 -11.23
N TRP A 207 2.87 -0.66 -11.34
CA TRP A 207 1.51 -0.49 -10.87
C TRP A 207 1.07 -1.64 -9.99
N GLY A 208 0.12 -1.37 -9.12
CA GLY A 208 -0.47 -2.34 -8.21
C GLY A 208 -1.98 -2.18 -8.13
N THR A 209 -2.60 -3.05 -7.36
CA THR A 209 -4.03 -3.05 -7.09
C THR A 209 -4.29 -2.76 -5.60
N SER A 210 -5.44 -2.21 -5.28
CA SER A 210 -5.86 -2.04 -3.90
C SER A 210 -7.34 -2.39 -3.76
N ARG A 211 -7.68 -3.26 -2.82
CA ARG A 211 -9.03 -3.79 -2.60
C ARG A 211 -9.57 -4.69 -3.72
N TRP A 212 -8.69 -5.22 -4.58
CA TRP A 212 -9.06 -6.18 -5.61
C TRP A 212 -9.10 -7.60 -5.03
N SER A 213 -10.01 -8.44 -5.52
CA SER A 213 -10.00 -9.87 -5.23
C SER A 213 -8.85 -10.58 -5.93
N ALA A 214 -8.50 -11.78 -5.45
CA ALA A 214 -7.49 -12.61 -6.11
C ALA A 214 -7.88 -12.94 -7.56
N MET A 215 -9.17 -13.09 -7.85
CA MET A 215 -9.68 -13.35 -9.21
C MET A 215 -9.42 -12.15 -10.14
N GLU A 216 -9.74 -10.94 -9.71
CA GLU A 216 -9.52 -9.71 -10.47
C GLU A 216 -8.02 -9.46 -10.74
N ILE A 217 -7.17 -9.74 -9.75
CA ILE A 217 -5.71 -9.65 -9.92
C ILE A 217 -5.22 -10.68 -10.96
N MET A 218 -5.73 -11.92 -10.91
CA MET A 218 -5.39 -12.95 -11.90
C MET A 218 -5.91 -12.62 -13.29
N GLU A 219 -7.09 -12.01 -13.42
CA GLU A 219 -7.62 -11.52 -14.69
C GLU A 219 -6.69 -10.45 -15.28
N ALA A 220 -6.31 -9.45 -14.49
CA ALA A 220 -5.37 -8.42 -14.92
C ALA A 220 -4.01 -9.01 -15.36
N TYR A 221 -3.50 -9.98 -14.60
CA TYR A 221 -2.27 -10.70 -14.95
C TYR A 221 -2.41 -11.47 -16.28
N SER A 222 -3.52 -12.18 -16.46
CA SER A 222 -3.80 -12.95 -17.67
C SER A 222 -3.89 -12.05 -18.91
N VAL A 223 -4.61 -10.93 -18.80
CA VAL A 223 -4.69 -9.90 -19.85
C VAL A 223 -3.30 -9.34 -20.18
N ALA A 224 -2.52 -9.02 -19.14
CA ALA A 224 -1.16 -8.51 -19.35
C ALA A 224 -0.29 -9.53 -20.12
N ARG A 225 -0.35 -10.80 -19.75
CA ARG A 225 0.40 -11.88 -20.43
C ARG A 225 -0.07 -12.09 -21.87
N GLN A 226 -1.38 -12.08 -22.10
CA GLN A 226 -1.97 -12.29 -23.42
C GLN A 226 -1.55 -11.22 -24.44
N PHE A 227 -1.47 -9.97 -24.01
CA PHE A 227 -1.19 -8.83 -24.88
C PHE A 227 0.22 -8.25 -24.72
N ASN A 228 1.13 -8.96 -24.03
CA ASN A 228 2.48 -8.51 -23.75
C ASN A 228 2.54 -7.12 -23.09
N LEU A 229 1.69 -6.93 -22.09
CA LEU A 229 1.57 -5.73 -21.28
C LEU A 229 2.23 -5.94 -19.90
N ILE A 230 2.31 -4.89 -19.11
CA ILE A 230 2.90 -4.93 -17.76
C ILE A 230 1.84 -5.35 -16.74
N PRO A 231 2.02 -6.47 -16.00
CA PRO A 231 1.09 -6.91 -14.97
C PRO A 231 1.25 -6.12 -13.65
N PRO A 232 0.26 -6.18 -12.73
CA PRO A 232 0.39 -5.61 -11.40
C PRO A 232 1.44 -6.36 -10.58
N VAL A 233 2.19 -5.63 -9.72
CA VAL A 233 3.27 -6.22 -8.90
C VAL A 233 2.88 -6.46 -7.45
N CYS A 234 1.86 -5.77 -6.95
CA CYS A 234 1.43 -5.90 -5.56
C CYS A 234 -0.05 -5.55 -5.38
N GLU A 235 -0.63 -6.07 -4.30
CA GLU A 235 -1.95 -5.69 -3.81
C GLU A 235 -1.83 -4.94 -2.49
N GLN A 236 -2.54 -3.82 -2.35
CA GLN A 236 -2.62 -3.08 -1.11
C GLN A 236 -3.88 -3.50 -0.34
N ALA A 237 -3.72 -4.33 0.71
CA ALA A 237 -4.79 -5.02 1.42
C ALA A 237 -4.91 -4.61 2.89
N GLU A 238 -6.13 -4.62 3.43
CA GLU A 238 -6.35 -4.52 4.87
C GLU A 238 -5.85 -5.78 5.56
N TYR A 239 -5.05 -5.60 6.64
CA TYR A 239 -4.54 -6.73 7.39
C TYR A 239 -4.28 -6.37 8.86
N HIS A 240 -4.96 -7.07 9.73
CA HIS A 240 -4.83 -7.00 11.19
C HIS A 240 -5.49 -8.23 11.82
N TYR A 241 -5.44 -8.37 13.13
CA TYR A 241 -5.97 -9.50 13.90
C TYR A 241 -7.41 -9.93 13.53
N PHE A 242 -8.25 -9.00 13.08
CA PHE A 242 -9.67 -9.25 12.77
C PHE A 242 -9.98 -9.22 11.25
N GLN A 243 -8.96 -9.08 10.40
CA GLN A 243 -9.09 -9.10 8.94
C GLN A 243 -7.92 -9.87 8.35
N ARG A 244 -8.09 -11.18 8.14
CA ARG A 244 -6.98 -12.12 7.86
C ARG A 244 -7.09 -12.83 6.52
N ASP A 245 -8.32 -13.20 6.10
CA ASP A 245 -8.57 -14.13 4.98
C ASP A 245 -7.85 -13.75 3.69
N LYS A 246 -7.88 -12.46 3.34
CA LYS A 246 -7.27 -12.00 2.10
C LYS A 246 -5.78 -12.24 2.07
N VAL A 247 -5.07 -11.84 3.12
CA VAL A 247 -3.60 -11.91 3.18
C VAL A 247 -3.11 -13.31 3.49
N GLU A 248 -3.83 -14.07 4.32
CA GLU A 248 -3.36 -15.40 4.76
C GLU A 248 -3.88 -16.56 3.89
N VAL A 249 -4.96 -16.35 3.11
CA VAL A 249 -5.53 -17.42 2.27
C VAL A 249 -5.49 -17.11 0.79
N GLN A 250 -5.91 -15.89 0.39
CA GLN A 250 -6.08 -15.57 -1.04
C GLN A 250 -4.77 -15.13 -1.71
N LEU A 251 -4.00 -14.25 -1.09
CA LEU A 251 -2.79 -13.67 -1.68
C LEU A 251 -1.56 -14.60 -1.70
N PRO A 252 -1.36 -15.55 -0.77
CA PRO A 252 -0.18 -16.43 -0.81
C PRO A 252 -0.06 -17.20 -2.13
N GLU A 253 -1.18 -17.64 -2.69
CA GLU A 253 -1.17 -18.35 -3.98
C GLU A 253 -0.71 -17.45 -5.13
N LEU A 254 -1.10 -16.18 -5.12
CA LEU A 254 -0.63 -15.18 -6.12
C LEU A 254 0.84 -14.85 -5.93
N TYR A 255 1.29 -14.72 -4.70
CA TYR A 255 2.69 -14.49 -4.39
C TYR A 255 3.58 -15.61 -4.92
N HIS A 256 3.25 -16.86 -4.63
CA HIS A 256 4.04 -18.01 -5.09
C HIS A 256 3.96 -18.26 -6.61
N LYS A 257 2.81 -18.02 -7.24
CA LYS A 257 2.62 -18.32 -8.67
C LYS A 257 3.07 -17.21 -9.61
N ILE A 258 2.84 -15.96 -9.24
CA ILE A 258 3.03 -14.82 -10.12
C ILE A 258 3.82 -13.66 -9.48
N GLY A 259 4.30 -13.82 -8.25
CA GLY A 259 5.13 -12.84 -7.56
C GLY A 259 4.40 -11.57 -7.09
N VAL A 260 3.06 -11.59 -7.00
CA VAL A 260 2.29 -10.44 -6.49
C VAL A 260 2.40 -10.38 -4.98
N GLY A 261 3.16 -9.42 -4.46
CA GLY A 261 3.33 -9.18 -3.03
C GLY A 261 2.16 -8.42 -2.39
N ALA A 262 2.15 -8.36 -1.06
CA ALA A 262 1.17 -7.58 -0.31
C ALA A 262 1.82 -6.35 0.34
N MET A 263 1.20 -5.19 0.16
CA MET A 263 1.35 -4.02 1.04
C MET A 263 0.12 -3.97 1.92
N THR A 264 0.31 -3.94 3.23
CA THR A 264 -0.85 -4.02 4.13
C THR A 264 -1.11 -2.70 4.83
N TRP A 265 -2.38 -2.40 5.12
CA TRP A 265 -2.81 -1.19 5.81
C TRP A 265 -3.71 -1.49 7.00
N SER A 266 -3.87 -0.51 7.88
CA SER A 266 -4.63 -0.60 9.14
C SER A 266 -4.14 -1.68 10.13
N PRO A 267 -2.84 -1.86 10.40
CA PRO A 267 -2.37 -2.91 11.30
C PRO A 267 -2.96 -2.79 12.71
N LEU A 268 -3.42 -1.60 13.11
CA LEU A 268 -4.02 -1.31 14.41
C LEU A 268 -5.56 -1.25 14.37
N ALA A 269 -6.21 -1.72 13.28
CA ALA A 269 -7.68 -1.74 13.13
C ALA A 269 -8.33 -0.40 13.52
N CYS A 270 -7.91 0.72 12.89
CA CYS A 270 -8.37 2.08 13.20
C CYS A 270 -8.13 2.51 14.66
N GLY A 271 -7.15 1.90 15.34
CA GLY A 271 -6.80 2.15 16.72
C GLY A 271 -7.55 1.29 17.74
N LEU A 272 -8.36 0.33 17.30
CA LEU A 272 -9.04 -0.61 18.20
C LEU A 272 -8.02 -1.42 19.01
N ILE A 273 -6.97 -1.90 18.38
CA ILE A 273 -5.94 -2.76 18.99
C ILE A 273 -5.13 -2.00 20.05
N THR A 274 -5.04 -0.68 19.98
CA THR A 274 -4.31 0.10 21.02
C THR A 274 -5.01 0.14 22.38
N GLY A 275 -6.22 -0.41 22.51
CA GLY A 275 -6.99 -0.41 23.75
C GLY A 275 -7.69 0.92 24.08
N LYS A 276 -7.52 1.96 23.28
CA LYS A 276 -8.07 3.31 23.56
C LYS A 276 -9.60 3.40 23.61
N TYR A 277 -10.30 2.33 23.19
CA TYR A 277 -11.76 2.23 23.21
C TYR A 277 -12.26 1.29 24.30
N SER A 278 -11.40 0.79 25.20
CA SER A 278 -11.77 -0.21 26.23
C SER A 278 -12.77 0.31 27.26
N GLU A 279 -12.76 1.63 27.52
CA GLU A 279 -13.68 2.30 28.46
C GLU A 279 -14.74 3.15 27.74
N GLY A 280 -14.95 2.89 26.45
CA GLY A 280 -15.84 3.66 25.59
C GLY A 280 -15.09 4.46 24.52
N VAL A 281 -15.84 5.24 23.75
CA VAL A 281 -15.26 6.05 22.67
C VAL A 281 -14.89 7.44 23.22
N PRO A 282 -13.58 7.79 23.33
CA PRO A 282 -13.17 9.10 23.80
C PRO A 282 -13.65 10.23 22.87
N ASP A 283 -14.01 11.38 23.45
CA ASP A 283 -14.53 12.54 22.71
C ASP A 283 -13.56 13.02 21.63
N ILE A 284 -12.25 12.98 21.91
CA ILE A 284 -11.19 13.37 20.98
C ILE A 284 -10.63 12.12 20.29
N SER A 285 -11.49 11.30 19.70
CA SER A 285 -11.07 10.11 18.96
C SER A 285 -11.57 10.10 17.53
N ARG A 286 -10.91 9.30 16.67
CA ARG A 286 -11.35 9.10 15.30
C ARG A 286 -12.79 8.60 15.21
N ALA A 287 -13.25 7.78 16.18
CA ALA A 287 -14.60 7.24 16.19
C ALA A 287 -15.70 8.30 16.43
N ASN A 288 -15.35 9.46 17.00
CA ASN A 288 -16.29 10.58 17.16
C ASN A 288 -16.22 11.60 16.02
N MET A 289 -15.36 11.41 15.02
CA MET A 289 -15.27 12.31 13.87
C MET A 289 -16.40 12.05 12.88
N LYS A 290 -16.86 13.12 12.21
CA LYS A 290 -17.80 13.02 11.10
C LYS A 290 -17.22 12.10 10.02
N GLY A 291 -18.00 11.08 9.59
CA GLY A 291 -17.56 10.05 8.64
C GLY A 291 -16.98 8.79 9.27
N TYR A 292 -16.83 8.72 10.61
CA TYR A 292 -16.40 7.51 11.32
C TYR A 292 -17.49 6.93 12.23
N GLN A 293 -18.75 7.27 11.99
CA GLN A 293 -19.89 6.78 12.79
C GLN A 293 -19.92 5.24 12.80
N TRP A 294 -19.61 4.61 11.66
CA TRP A 294 -19.49 3.16 11.55
C TRP A 294 -18.49 2.54 12.54
N LEU A 295 -17.38 3.27 12.86
CA LEU A 295 -16.39 2.78 13.84
C LEU A 295 -16.96 2.83 15.26
N LYS A 296 -17.72 3.88 15.59
CA LYS A 296 -18.42 3.99 16.86
C LYS A 296 -19.47 2.89 17.02
N GLU A 297 -20.24 2.63 15.96
CA GLU A 297 -21.22 1.53 15.91
C GLU A 297 -20.53 0.17 16.08
N ARG A 298 -19.42 -0.06 15.37
CA ARG A 298 -18.63 -1.28 15.48
C ARG A 298 -18.09 -1.49 16.90
N VAL A 299 -17.51 -0.48 17.52
CA VAL A 299 -17.00 -0.56 18.91
C VAL A 299 -18.10 -0.94 19.90
N ASN A 300 -19.31 -0.41 19.70
CA ASN A 300 -20.47 -0.64 20.58
C ASN A 300 -21.25 -1.93 20.26
N SER A 301 -20.96 -2.61 19.14
CA SER A 301 -21.61 -3.87 18.77
C SER A 301 -21.18 -5.02 19.69
N GLU A 302 -21.92 -6.13 19.65
CA GLU A 302 -21.54 -7.35 20.37
C GLU A 302 -20.20 -7.88 19.89
N GLU A 303 -19.99 -7.91 18.56
CA GLU A 303 -18.72 -8.30 17.96
C GLU A 303 -17.58 -7.39 18.43
N GLY A 304 -17.80 -6.06 18.49
CA GLY A 304 -16.81 -5.10 18.98
C GLY A 304 -16.43 -5.34 20.43
N ARG A 305 -17.40 -5.63 21.30
CA ARG A 305 -17.14 -6.01 22.71
C ARG A 305 -16.30 -7.29 22.82
N ASN A 306 -16.61 -8.31 22.01
CA ASN A 306 -15.83 -9.54 21.96
C ASN A 306 -14.40 -9.29 21.46
N GLN A 307 -14.22 -8.42 20.45
CA GLN A 307 -12.91 -8.00 19.99
C GLN A 307 -12.13 -7.25 21.06
N LEU A 308 -12.78 -6.34 21.81
CA LEU A 308 -12.15 -5.62 22.92
C LEU A 308 -11.71 -6.55 24.06
N ALA A 309 -12.50 -7.59 24.37
CA ALA A 309 -12.10 -8.59 25.37
C ALA A 309 -10.81 -9.33 24.93
N LYS A 310 -10.72 -9.77 23.66
CA LYS A 310 -9.52 -10.40 23.10
C LYS A 310 -8.32 -9.43 23.09
N ILE A 311 -8.56 -8.16 22.82
CA ILE A 311 -7.51 -7.13 22.86
C ILE A 311 -6.92 -6.99 24.27
N LYS A 312 -7.71 -7.07 25.33
CA LYS A 312 -7.20 -7.04 26.72
C LYS A 312 -6.22 -8.18 26.99
N GLU A 313 -6.52 -9.39 26.53
CA GLU A 313 -5.61 -10.53 26.64
C GLU A 313 -4.33 -10.32 25.82
N LEU A 314 -4.45 -9.73 24.61
CA LEU A 314 -3.28 -9.38 23.79
C LEU A 314 -2.39 -8.32 24.45
N HIS A 315 -2.95 -7.39 25.23
CA HIS A 315 -2.18 -6.44 26.03
C HIS A 315 -1.36 -7.16 27.10
N LEU A 316 -1.96 -8.11 27.85
CA LEU A 316 -1.24 -8.93 28.83
C LEU A 316 -0.10 -9.74 28.18
N MET A 317 -0.34 -10.24 26.97
CA MET A 317 0.70 -10.92 26.21
C MET A 317 1.83 -9.99 25.79
N ALA A 318 1.50 -8.78 25.30
CA ALA A 318 2.47 -7.76 24.94
C ALA A 318 3.35 -7.36 26.12
N ASP A 319 2.74 -7.16 27.31
CA ASP A 319 3.46 -6.86 28.55
C ASP A 319 4.47 -7.97 28.90
N ARG A 320 4.08 -9.25 28.78
CA ARG A 320 5.00 -10.39 28.97
C ARG A 320 6.18 -10.41 28.01
N LEU A 321 5.96 -9.92 26.78
CA LEU A 321 6.99 -9.81 25.75
C LEU A 321 7.81 -8.50 25.84
N GLY A 322 7.50 -7.63 26.80
CA GLY A 322 8.20 -6.36 27.01
C GLY A 322 7.92 -5.34 25.91
N CYS A 323 6.71 -5.34 25.32
CA CYS A 323 6.32 -4.45 24.24
C CYS A 323 4.89 -3.93 24.42
N THR A 324 4.49 -2.97 23.58
CA THR A 324 3.09 -2.52 23.53
C THR A 324 2.26 -3.39 22.60
N ALA A 325 0.93 -3.40 22.82
CA ALA A 325 0.01 -4.11 21.93
C ALA A 325 0.05 -3.58 20.49
N ALA A 326 0.33 -2.30 20.28
CA ALA A 326 0.54 -1.71 18.96
C ALA A 326 1.80 -2.29 18.29
N GLN A 327 2.90 -2.37 19.00
CA GLN A 327 4.15 -2.97 18.50
C GLN A 327 3.95 -4.45 18.18
N LEU A 328 3.30 -5.20 19.06
CA LEU A 328 3.00 -6.62 18.84
C LEU A 328 2.17 -6.84 17.57
N ALA A 329 1.11 -6.03 17.37
CA ALA A 329 0.25 -6.13 16.19
C ALA A 329 0.98 -5.82 14.89
N ILE A 330 1.84 -4.81 14.87
CA ILE A 330 2.63 -4.44 13.70
C ILE A 330 3.66 -5.54 13.39
N ALA A 331 4.37 -6.04 14.39
CA ALA A 331 5.33 -7.14 14.22
C ALA A 331 4.64 -8.42 13.72
N TRP A 332 3.43 -8.69 14.22
CA TRP A 332 2.61 -9.79 13.75
C TRP A 332 2.22 -9.65 12.27
N CYS A 333 1.87 -8.45 11.81
CA CYS A 333 1.62 -8.21 10.39
C CYS A 333 2.88 -8.42 9.54
N LEU A 334 4.03 -7.91 9.99
CA LEU A 334 5.31 -7.99 9.28
C LEU A 334 5.87 -9.41 9.15
N ARG A 335 5.50 -10.33 10.06
CA ARG A 335 5.98 -11.72 10.02
C ARG A 335 5.42 -12.52 8.85
N SER A 336 4.30 -12.08 8.26
CA SER A 336 3.56 -12.87 7.27
C SER A 336 4.33 -12.93 5.96
N GLU A 337 4.56 -14.15 5.47
CA GLU A 337 5.18 -14.35 4.16
C GLU A 337 4.37 -13.66 3.05
N GLY A 338 5.04 -13.02 2.11
CA GLY A 338 4.40 -12.25 1.05
C GLY A 338 3.97 -10.84 1.45
N VAL A 339 4.01 -10.47 2.74
CA VAL A 339 3.85 -9.08 3.19
C VAL A 339 5.17 -8.35 3.02
N SER A 340 5.24 -7.53 1.98
CA SER A 340 6.45 -6.75 1.67
C SER A 340 6.54 -5.49 2.53
N SER A 341 5.41 -4.96 3.00
CA SER A 341 5.37 -3.70 3.70
C SER A 341 4.08 -3.52 4.50
N VAL A 342 4.19 -2.90 5.68
CA VAL A 342 3.05 -2.51 6.53
C VAL A 342 2.93 -1.00 6.57
N LEU A 343 1.82 -0.47 6.07
CA LEU A 343 1.52 0.94 6.06
C LEU A 343 0.94 1.38 7.40
N MET A 344 1.58 2.35 8.02
CA MET A 344 1.18 2.91 9.31
C MET A 344 0.70 4.35 9.15
N GLY A 345 -0.40 4.69 9.81
CA GLY A 345 -0.87 6.05 9.96
C GLY A 345 -0.77 6.49 11.42
N VAL A 346 -0.14 7.64 11.68
CA VAL A 346 0.06 8.19 13.02
C VAL A 346 -0.45 9.63 13.10
N SER A 347 -0.76 10.08 14.30
CA SER A 347 -1.26 11.44 14.54
C SER A 347 -0.23 12.34 15.24
N ASN A 348 0.80 11.77 15.84
CA ASN A 348 1.88 12.48 16.54
C ASN A 348 3.19 11.68 16.52
N THR A 349 4.25 12.29 16.98
CA THR A 349 5.61 11.74 16.99
C THR A 349 5.77 10.55 17.92
N ASP A 350 5.10 10.56 19.07
CA ASP A 350 5.22 9.50 20.07
C ASP A 350 4.64 8.19 19.53
N GLN A 351 3.47 8.24 18.88
CA GLN A 351 2.90 7.08 18.18
C GLN A 351 3.83 6.55 17.09
N LEU A 352 4.53 7.43 16.35
CA LEU A 352 5.46 6.99 15.32
C LEU A 352 6.64 6.25 15.93
N VAL A 353 7.27 6.83 16.96
CA VAL A 353 8.42 6.22 17.63
C VAL A 353 8.04 4.90 18.28
N GLU A 354 6.88 4.84 18.96
CA GLU A 354 6.33 3.60 19.50
C GLU A 354 6.18 2.55 18.40
N ASN A 355 5.48 2.87 17.33
CA ASN A 355 5.21 1.92 16.24
C ASN A 355 6.48 1.43 15.54
N LEU A 356 7.48 2.27 15.36
CA LEU A 356 8.79 1.87 14.81
C LEU A 356 9.52 0.86 15.70
N GLY A 357 9.24 0.86 17.00
CA GLY A 357 9.74 -0.15 17.93
C GLY A 357 9.32 -1.58 17.60
N ALA A 358 8.23 -1.77 16.83
CA ALA A 358 7.75 -3.08 16.41
C ALA A 358 8.80 -3.91 15.64
N LEU A 359 9.75 -3.26 14.96
CA LEU A 359 10.81 -3.93 14.21
C LEU A 359 11.69 -4.82 15.06
N ARG A 360 11.91 -4.44 16.32
CA ARG A 360 12.72 -5.22 17.27
C ARG A 360 12.05 -6.52 17.67
N LEU A 361 10.72 -6.62 17.49
CA LEU A 361 9.92 -7.78 17.88
C LEU A 361 9.79 -8.84 16.80
N ILE A 362 10.24 -8.57 15.57
CA ILE A 362 10.10 -9.53 14.46
C ILE A 362 10.79 -10.84 14.81
N SER A 363 11.96 -10.80 15.42
CA SER A 363 12.68 -12.00 15.88
C SER A 363 11.96 -12.76 17.01
N GLN A 364 11.06 -12.11 17.75
CA GLN A 364 10.25 -12.73 18.81
C GLN A 364 8.93 -13.32 18.28
N MET A 365 8.58 -13.09 17.00
CA MET A 365 7.42 -13.70 16.34
C MET A 365 7.70 -15.17 15.99
N THR A 366 8.06 -15.96 17.01
CA THR A 366 8.29 -17.40 16.87
C THR A 366 6.98 -18.13 16.52
N PRO A 367 7.05 -19.35 15.96
CA PRO A 367 5.86 -20.17 15.74
C PRO A 367 5.00 -20.36 17.00
N GLN A 368 5.63 -20.44 18.18
CA GLN A 368 4.93 -20.55 19.46
C GLN A 368 4.17 -19.26 19.80
N THR A 369 4.82 -18.10 19.68
CA THR A 369 4.18 -16.78 19.89
C THR A 369 2.99 -16.60 18.97
N VAL A 370 3.13 -16.98 17.70
CA VAL A 370 2.05 -16.87 16.70
C VAL A 370 0.91 -17.84 17.04
N ALA A 371 1.20 -19.07 17.46
CA ALA A 371 0.18 -20.03 17.84
C ALA A 371 -0.60 -19.58 19.08
N GLU A 372 0.04 -18.92 20.04
CA GLU A 372 -0.63 -18.35 21.21
C GLU A 372 -1.59 -17.20 20.78
N ILE A 373 -1.14 -16.32 19.89
CA ILE A 373 -2.00 -15.26 19.32
C ILE A 373 -3.18 -15.87 18.55
N ASP A 374 -2.94 -16.89 17.71
CA ASP A 374 -3.97 -17.56 16.92
C ASP A 374 -5.03 -18.22 17.83
N SER A 375 -4.59 -18.88 18.91
CA SER A 375 -5.48 -19.49 19.90
C SER A 375 -6.34 -18.45 20.60
N LEU A 376 -5.76 -17.33 21.01
CA LEU A 376 -6.46 -16.24 21.68
C LEU A 376 -7.49 -15.58 20.74
N LEU A 377 -7.10 -15.34 19.51
CA LEU A 377 -8.00 -14.72 18.52
C LEU A 377 -9.13 -15.68 18.09
N GLY A 378 -8.84 -16.99 17.96
CA GLY A 378 -9.81 -18.00 17.54
C GLY A 378 -10.38 -17.78 16.14
N ASN A 379 -9.67 -17.05 15.28
CA ASN A 379 -10.11 -16.68 13.94
C ASN A 379 -9.06 -16.94 12.87
N LYS A 380 -8.14 -17.88 13.10
CA LYS A 380 -7.19 -18.29 12.08
C LYS A 380 -7.93 -18.81 10.86
N PRO A 381 -7.75 -18.22 9.67
CA PRO A 381 -8.43 -18.69 8.49
C PRO A 381 -7.85 -20.05 8.03
N HIS A 382 -8.72 -20.90 7.53
CA HIS A 382 -8.34 -22.22 7.01
C HIS A 382 -8.30 -22.19 5.48
N SER A 383 -7.20 -22.63 4.89
CA SER A 383 -7.12 -22.87 3.47
C SER A 383 -7.93 -24.12 3.10
N LYS A 384 -8.73 -24.04 2.01
CA LYS A 384 -9.45 -25.21 1.48
C LYS A 384 -8.52 -26.36 1.08
N LYS A 385 -7.22 -26.12 0.94
CA LYS A 385 -6.20 -27.16 0.67
C LYS A 385 -5.86 -27.96 1.93
N GLU A 386 -5.86 -27.34 3.11
CA GLU A 386 -5.61 -28.04 4.37
C GLU A 386 -6.74 -28.97 4.77
N SER A 387 -7.97 -28.72 4.29
CA SER A 387 -9.13 -29.59 4.57
C SER A 387 -9.22 -30.83 3.67
N ARG A 388 -8.28 -31.02 2.72
CA ARG A 388 -8.23 -32.15 1.79
C ARG A 388 -7.00 -33.05 2.00
N ALA A 389 -6.16 -32.73 2.95
CA ALA A 389 -5.06 -33.54 3.42
C ALA A 389 -5.45 -34.22 4.75
#